data_dd76e71e9518a0f7ab99940d5fc2bd5b
#
_entry.id   dd76e71e9518a0f7ab99940d5fc2bd5b
#
_cell.length_a   1.000
_cell.length_b   1.000
_cell.length_c   1.000
_cell.angle_alpha   90.00
_cell.angle_beta   90.00
_cell.angle_gamma   90.00
#
_symmetry.space_group_name_H-M   'P 1'
#
loop_
_entity.id
_entity.type
_entity.pdbx_description
1 polymer ?
#
loop_
_entity_poly.entity_id
_entity_poly.type
_entity_poly.pdbx_seq_one_letter_code
_entity_poly.pdbx_strand_id
1 'polypeptide(L)'
;QDYSKPVVDTDGKPLKIGCLAHHHCVRVIKKARAFKKLGYTVYGMGNKDVYGADEYESYNVWHDEKQFKNCTRDLINLGVKIVSWNNEPDQPASWIRQVINEMGMQDKVKLVCDLHDLDLIRRKLIPLPERELFLAADGLIYVSLPIQEIANRIHQVRVPNTCLYSYCNDGIVEYEDKDIPNRKALIYEGGANPPDDVELNNVFPYRSIYHIMKRFVEMGNEVHMFCGNFSAFETYQHIGCILYPPTHYDEMMKSLIKFKYGLIVFNNENHTEDQVNLTLTNKMHEYLQAGIPSLACWCQETEKYVQKHNIGFTFNHINEIGNTKQLDDKYNEVVQNIRIKRKELVMENFIVRLENMYAKLLGLEEKGIPDNIKQLHQFEYGVAQI
;
A
#
# COMPACT_ATOMS: atom_id res chain seq x y z
N GLN A 1 20.82 -14.76 10.38
CA GLN A 1 21.60 -13.86 9.49
C GLN A 1 21.60 -12.43 10.03
N ASP A 2 22.57 -11.62 9.57
CA ASP A 2 22.69 -10.20 9.94
C ASP A 2 21.46 -9.42 9.42
N TYR A 3 20.77 -8.71 10.32
CA TYR A 3 19.57 -7.94 10.01
C TYR A 3 19.80 -6.87 8.92
N SER A 4 20.98 -6.28 8.88
CA SER A 4 21.34 -5.20 7.96
C SER A 4 21.72 -5.67 6.54
N LYS A 5 21.82 -6.97 6.30
CA LYS A 5 22.23 -7.57 5.02
C LYS A 5 21.09 -8.33 4.38
N PRO A 6 21.10 -8.51 3.04
CA PRO A 6 20.10 -9.31 2.37
C PRO A 6 20.19 -10.78 2.79
N VAL A 7 19.06 -11.51 2.67
CA VAL A 7 19.09 -12.98 2.72
C VAL A 7 19.90 -13.49 1.54
N VAL A 8 20.79 -14.44 1.81
CA VAL A 8 21.65 -15.05 0.77
C VAL A 8 21.15 -16.44 0.43
N ASP A 9 21.32 -16.83 -0.82
CA ASP A 9 21.04 -18.18 -1.30
C ASP A 9 22.14 -19.17 -0.85
N THR A 10 22.02 -20.41 -1.26
CA THR A 10 22.99 -21.48 -0.97
C THR A 10 24.41 -21.23 -1.51
N ASP A 11 24.52 -20.33 -2.51
CA ASP A 11 25.79 -19.94 -3.12
C ASP A 11 26.40 -18.68 -2.43
N GLY A 12 25.77 -18.20 -1.36
CA GLY A 12 26.21 -17.03 -0.59
C GLY A 12 25.93 -15.69 -1.29
N LYS A 13 25.08 -15.68 -2.31
CA LYS A 13 24.69 -14.47 -3.04
C LYS A 13 23.35 -13.95 -2.58
N PRO A 14 23.12 -12.62 -2.56
CA PRO A 14 21.81 -12.05 -2.29
C PRO A 14 20.74 -12.66 -3.20
N LEU A 15 19.56 -12.94 -2.63
CA LEU A 15 18.43 -13.41 -3.41
C LEU A 15 18.07 -12.41 -4.49
N LYS A 16 17.67 -12.93 -5.66
CA LYS A 16 17.08 -12.12 -6.74
C LYS A 16 15.57 -12.23 -6.68
N ILE A 17 14.90 -11.08 -6.74
CA ILE A 17 13.46 -10.95 -6.57
C ILE A 17 12.85 -10.37 -7.83
N GLY A 18 11.80 -10.99 -8.36
CA GLY A 18 10.96 -10.45 -9.43
C GLY A 18 9.70 -9.82 -8.86
N CYS A 19 9.50 -8.53 -9.08
CA CYS A 19 8.27 -7.81 -8.74
C CYS A 19 7.40 -7.67 -9.99
N LEU A 20 6.38 -8.50 -10.09
CA LEU A 20 5.48 -8.59 -11.24
C LEU A 20 4.11 -8.03 -10.86
N ALA A 21 3.55 -7.21 -11.75
CA ALA A 21 2.22 -6.67 -11.61
C ALA A 21 1.62 -6.40 -12.99
N HIS A 22 0.29 -6.30 -13.07
CA HIS A 22 -0.34 -5.71 -14.25
C HIS A 22 -0.02 -4.21 -14.28
N HIS A 23 -0.24 -3.54 -13.16
CA HIS A 23 0.04 -2.12 -12.98
C HIS A 23 0.81 -1.91 -11.66
N HIS A 24 2.03 -1.40 -11.74
CA HIS A 24 2.81 -1.13 -10.53
C HIS A 24 2.22 0.04 -9.76
N CYS A 25 1.56 -0.26 -8.66
CA CYS A 25 1.12 0.77 -7.72
C CYS A 25 2.28 1.18 -6.78
N VAL A 26 2.07 2.27 -6.06
CA VAL A 26 3.06 2.82 -5.12
C VAL A 26 3.55 1.77 -4.10
N ARG A 27 2.67 0.86 -3.63
CA ARG A 27 3.06 -0.21 -2.71
C ARG A 27 4.15 -1.12 -3.27
N VAL A 28 4.07 -1.48 -4.55
CA VAL A 28 5.08 -2.32 -5.20
C VAL A 28 6.43 -1.61 -5.23
N ILE A 29 6.43 -0.32 -5.57
CA ILE A 29 7.64 0.52 -5.62
C ILE A 29 8.25 0.70 -4.23
N LYS A 30 7.45 0.93 -3.20
CA LYS A 30 7.92 1.04 -1.81
C LYS A 30 8.68 -0.22 -1.36
N LYS A 31 8.17 -1.41 -1.70
CA LYS A 31 8.85 -2.69 -1.41
C LYS A 31 10.15 -2.83 -2.21
N ALA A 32 10.11 -2.54 -3.52
CA ALA A 32 11.28 -2.62 -4.38
C ALA A 32 12.43 -1.72 -3.87
N ARG A 33 12.13 -0.48 -3.47
CA ARG A 33 13.09 0.45 -2.86
C ARG A 33 13.70 -0.11 -1.58
N ALA A 34 12.87 -0.67 -0.69
CA ALA A 34 13.35 -1.26 0.56
C ALA A 34 14.28 -2.46 0.30
N PHE A 35 13.93 -3.36 -0.62
CA PHE A 35 14.80 -4.47 -1.01
C PHE A 35 16.11 -3.98 -1.65
N LYS A 36 16.05 -3.03 -2.57
CA LYS A 36 17.24 -2.45 -3.20
C LYS A 36 18.19 -1.81 -2.17
N LYS A 37 17.65 -1.08 -1.20
CA LYS A 37 18.42 -0.47 -0.09
C LYS A 37 19.14 -1.52 0.77
N LEU A 38 18.57 -2.71 0.92
CA LEU A 38 19.18 -3.85 1.62
C LEU A 38 20.18 -4.64 0.76
N GLY A 39 20.35 -4.30 -0.51
CA GLY A 39 21.32 -4.95 -1.41
C GLY A 39 20.77 -6.12 -2.22
N TYR A 40 19.45 -6.29 -2.31
CA TYR A 40 18.84 -7.25 -3.24
C TYR A 40 18.91 -6.74 -4.68
N THR A 41 19.01 -7.68 -5.63
CA THR A 41 18.72 -7.39 -7.02
C THR A 41 17.24 -7.60 -7.29
N VAL A 42 16.54 -6.55 -7.71
CA VAL A 42 15.10 -6.56 -7.95
C VAL A 42 14.81 -6.32 -9.43
N TYR A 43 14.04 -7.19 -10.04
CA TYR A 43 13.57 -7.09 -11.41
C TYR A 43 12.11 -6.72 -11.45
N GLY A 44 11.69 -5.87 -12.40
CA GLY A 44 10.30 -5.44 -12.56
C GLY A 44 9.67 -5.98 -13.85
N MET A 45 8.35 -6.19 -13.82
CA MET A 45 7.57 -6.53 -15.00
C MET A 45 6.14 -6.01 -14.86
N GLY A 46 5.64 -5.31 -15.89
CA GLY A 46 4.29 -4.76 -15.93
C GLY A 46 3.73 -4.66 -17.35
N ASN A 47 2.50 -4.17 -17.50
CA ASN A 47 1.84 -4.06 -18.81
C ASN A 47 2.16 -2.76 -19.56
N LYS A 48 2.84 -1.83 -18.95
CA LYS A 48 3.31 -0.55 -19.52
C LYS A 48 4.43 0.04 -18.70
N ASP A 49 5.12 1.01 -19.28
CA ASP A 49 6.05 1.84 -18.53
C ASP A 49 5.30 2.61 -17.43
N VAL A 50 5.89 2.61 -16.25
CA VAL A 50 5.30 3.21 -15.06
C VAL A 50 6.32 4.04 -14.29
N TYR A 51 5.81 4.90 -13.41
CA TYR A 51 6.59 5.53 -12.37
C TYR A 51 7.35 4.47 -11.54
N GLY A 52 8.64 4.69 -11.33
CA GLY A 52 9.48 3.79 -10.52
C GLY A 52 10.09 2.62 -11.30
N ALA A 53 9.96 2.57 -12.62
CA ALA A 53 10.62 1.54 -13.45
C ALA A 53 12.16 1.56 -13.31
N ASP A 54 12.75 2.70 -12.98
CA ASP A 54 14.17 2.91 -12.69
C ASP A 54 14.63 2.32 -11.34
N GLU A 55 13.72 1.90 -10.50
CA GLU A 55 14.06 1.18 -9.26
C GLU A 55 14.50 -0.25 -9.48
N TYR A 56 14.25 -0.80 -10.65
CA TYR A 56 14.59 -2.20 -11.00
C TYR A 56 15.90 -2.31 -11.76
N GLU A 57 16.59 -3.43 -11.60
CA GLU A 57 17.76 -3.80 -12.43
C GLU A 57 17.39 -3.85 -13.91
N SER A 58 16.22 -4.40 -14.22
CA SER A 58 15.56 -4.26 -15.51
C SER A 58 14.05 -4.29 -15.34
N TYR A 59 13.34 -3.62 -16.24
CA TYR A 59 11.89 -3.59 -16.28
C TYR A 59 11.40 -4.05 -17.65
N ASN A 60 10.59 -5.11 -17.67
CA ASN A 60 10.04 -5.68 -18.89
C ASN A 60 8.55 -5.34 -19.03
N VAL A 61 8.14 -4.97 -20.24
CA VAL A 61 6.73 -4.72 -20.58
C VAL A 61 6.15 -5.94 -21.27
N TRP A 62 4.93 -6.32 -20.89
CA TRP A 62 4.17 -7.40 -21.50
C TRP A 62 2.78 -6.92 -21.91
N HIS A 63 2.22 -7.52 -22.96
CA HIS A 63 0.90 -7.14 -23.50
C HIS A 63 -0.07 -8.32 -23.58
N ASP A 64 0.42 -9.54 -23.57
CA ASP A 64 -0.36 -10.76 -23.63
C ASP A 64 0.22 -11.88 -22.77
N GLU A 65 -0.52 -12.96 -22.60
CA GLU A 65 -0.14 -14.12 -21.79
C GLU A 65 1.19 -14.75 -22.28
N LYS A 66 1.39 -14.84 -23.59
CA LYS A 66 2.58 -15.46 -24.17
C LYS A 66 3.84 -14.65 -23.83
N GLN A 67 3.78 -13.32 -24.00
CA GLN A 67 4.87 -12.42 -23.62
C GLN A 67 5.11 -12.48 -22.11
N PHE A 68 4.06 -12.44 -21.29
CA PHE A 68 4.15 -12.57 -19.84
C PHE A 68 4.92 -13.83 -19.43
N LYS A 69 4.53 -14.99 -19.98
CA LYS A 69 5.19 -16.27 -19.68
C LYS A 69 6.65 -16.29 -20.14
N ASN A 70 6.96 -15.71 -21.30
CA ASN A 70 8.34 -15.61 -21.80
C ASN A 70 9.18 -14.72 -20.88
N CYS A 71 8.73 -13.54 -20.54
CA CYS A 71 9.42 -12.65 -19.59
C CYS A 71 9.61 -13.33 -18.22
N THR A 72 8.63 -14.08 -17.74
CA THR A 72 8.75 -14.85 -16.49
C THR A 72 9.84 -15.92 -16.59
N ARG A 73 9.95 -16.65 -17.71
CA ARG A 73 11.04 -17.61 -17.96
C ARG A 73 12.40 -16.93 -17.97
N ASP A 74 12.50 -15.76 -18.62
CA ASP A 74 13.74 -14.99 -18.66
C ASP A 74 14.19 -14.55 -17.28
N LEU A 75 13.29 -14.08 -16.42
CA LEU A 75 13.59 -13.74 -15.04
C LEU A 75 14.11 -14.96 -14.24
N ILE A 76 13.47 -16.11 -14.39
CA ILE A 76 13.91 -17.36 -13.74
C ILE A 76 15.31 -17.76 -14.24
N ASN A 77 15.59 -17.64 -15.55
CA ASN A 77 16.89 -17.90 -16.12
C ASN A 77 17.97 -16.92 -15.63
N LEU A 78 17.61 -15.68 -15.30
CA LEU A 78 18.50 -14.71 -14.65
C LEU A 78 18.80 -15.06 -13.18
N GLY A 79 18.16 -16.10 -12.64
CA GLY A 79 18.36 -16.59 -11.28
C GLY A 79 17.42 -16.00 -10.25
N VAL A 80 16.29 -15.44 -10.65
CA VAL A 80 15.23 -15.02 -9.72
C VAL A 80 14.73 -16.23 -8.95
N LYS A 81 14.67 -16.14 -7.61
CA LYS A 81 14.23 -17.20 -6.70
C LYS A 81 12.84 -16.92 -6.12
N ILE A 82 12.47 -15.66 -6.01
CA ILE A 82 11.15 -15.23 -5.57
C ILE A 82 10.48 -14.45 -6.70
N VAL A 83 9.37 -14.95 -7.19
CA VAL A 83 8.49 -14.25 -8.13
C VAL A 83 7.30 -13.72 -7.33
N SER A 84 7.26 -12.41 -7.11
CA SER A 84 6.19 -11.74 -6.38
C SER A 84 5.16 -11.21 -7.37
N TRP A 85 3.96 -11.80 -7.37
CA TRP A 85 2.82 -11.28 -8.10
C TRP A 85 2.03 -10.31 -7.21
N ASN A 86 1.80 -9.12 -7.70
CA ASN A 86 1.03 -8.09 -7.01
C ASN A 86 -0.30 -7.94 -7.72
N ASN A 87 -1.38 -8.42 -7.10
CA ASN A 87 -2.70 -8.37 -7.73
C ASN A 87 -3.25 -6.93 -7.73
N GLU A 88 -4.23 -6.54 -8.54
CA GLU A 88 -4.99 -7.34 -9.51
C GLU A 88 -4.46 -7.12 -10.93
N PRO A 89 -4.84 -7.98 -11.90
CA PRO A 89 -5.76 -9.12 -11.82
C PRO A 89 -5.13 -10.36 -11.16
N ASP A 90 -5.96 -11.37 -10.84
CA ASP A 90 -5.49 -12.59 -10.15
C ASP A 90 -4.96 -13.65 -11.13
N GLN A 91 -5.47 -13.67 -12.36
CA GLN A 91 -5.14 -14.67 -13.38
C GLN A 91 -3.64 -14.91 -13.63
N PRO A 92 -2.77 -13.89 -13.68
CA PRO A 92 -1.33 -14.10 -13.94
C PRO A 92 -0.61 -14.95 -12.91
N ALA A 93 -1.12 -15.09 -11.68
CA ALA A 93 -0.55 -16.00 -10.70
C ALA A 93 -0.54 -17.46 -11.19
N SER A 94 -1.60 -17.90 -11.86
CA SER A 94 -1.65 -19.24 -12.46
C SER A 94 -0.69 -19.38 -13.64
N TRP A 95 -0.47 -18.35 -14.42
CA TRP A 95 0.53 -18.35 -15.52
C TRP A 95 1.96 -18.47 -14.97
N ILE A 96 2.29 -17.77 -13.88
CA ILE A 96 3.60 -17.90 -13.21
C ILE A 96 3.79 -19.32 -12.72
N ARG A 97 2.78 -19.90 -12.05
CA ARG A 97 2.83 -21.28 -11.56
C ARG A 97 3.05 -22.27 -12.70
N GLN A 98 2.35 -22.08 -13.81
CA GLN A 98 2.54 -22.89 -14.99
C GLN A 98 3.99 -22.83 -15.51
N VAL A 99 4.57 -21.63 -15.64
CA VAL A 99 5.95 -21.45 -16.08
C VAL A 99 6.94 -22.14 -15.15
N ILE A 100 6.79 -21.96 -13.83
CA ILE A 100 7.66 -22.62 -12.83
C ILE A 100 7.60 -24.15 -12.99
N ASN A 101 6.39 -24.71 -13.20
CA ASN A 101 6.20 -26.14 -13.39
C ASN A 101 6.80 -26.65 -14.70
N GLU A 102 6.57 -25.95 -15.81
CA GLU A 102 7.12 -26.29 -17.13
C GLU A 102 8.65 -26.27 -17.13
N MET A 103 9.28 -25.40 -16.33
CA MET A 103 10.75 -25.34 -16.17
C MET A 103 11.30 -26.34 -15.15
N GLY A 104 10.45 -27.08 -14.42
CA GLY A 104 10.87 -28.00 -13.36
C GLY A 104 11.55 -27.29 -12.17
N MET A 105 11.12 -26.06 -11.86
CA MET A 105 11.77 -25.19 -10.87
C MET A 105 11.00 -25.06 -9.55
N GLN A 106 10.02 -25.90 -9.27
CA GLN A 106 9.10 -25.80 -8.11
C GLN A 106 9.82 -25.76 -6.76
N ASP A 107 10.95 -26.48 -6.66
CA ASP A 107 11.73 -26.52 -5.42
C ASP A 107 12.67 -25.30 -5.26
N LYS A 108 13.00 -24.61 -6.37
CA LYS A 108 14.01 -23.56 -6.42
C LYS A 108 13.45 -22.15 -6.57
N VAL A 109 12.25 -22.03 -7.11
CA VAL A 109 11.57 -20.74 -7.37
C VAL A 109 10.20 -20.76 -6.71
N LYS A 110 9.89 -19.72 -5.95
CA LYS A 110 8.65 -19.62 -5.20
C LYS A 110 7.80 -18.45 -5.71
N LEU A 111 6.51 -18.71 -5.86
CA LEU A 111 5.51 -17.70 -6.17
C LEU A 111 4.93 -17.14 -4.87
N VAL A 112 5.09 -15.85 -4.66
CA VAL A 112 4.48 -15.12 -3.53
C VAL A 112 3.49 -14.10 -4.08
N CYS A 113 2.23 -14.17 -3.63
CA CYS A 113 1.20 -13.23 -4.06
C CYS A 113 0.96 -12.15 -2.99
N ASP A 114 1.10 -10.89 -3.37
CA ASP A 114 0.77 -9.73 -2.53
C ASP A 114 -0.65 -9.27 -2.89
N LEU A 115 -1.56 -9.44 -1.95
CA LEU A 115 -3.00 -9.31 -2.15
C LEU A 115 -3.45 -7.91 -1.73
N HIS A 116 -3.55 -7.01 -2.71
CA HIS A 116 -3.99 -5.63 -2.50
C HIS A 116 -5.50 -5.53 -2.42
N ASP A 117 -6.18 -6.18 -3.34
CA ASP A 117 -7.64 -6.20 -3.47
C ASP A 117 -8.12 -7.64 -3.69
N LEU A 118 -9.10 -8.06 -2.93
CA LEU A 118 -9.73 -9.37 -3.08
C LEU A 118 -11.21 -9.19 -3.43
N ASP A 119 -11.69 -9.91 -4.43
CA ASP A 119 -13.09 -9.91 -4.81
C ASP A 119 -13.98 -10.50 -3.70
N LEU A 120 -13.45 -11.41 -2.90
CA LEU A 120 -14.06 -11.88 -1.65
C LEU A 120 -14.46 -10.71 -0.74
N ILE A 121 -13.62 -9.71 -0.61
CA ILE A 121 -13.85 -8.53 0.25
C ILE A 121 -14.66 -7.48 -0.49
N ARG A 122 -14.24 -7.12 -1.70
CA ARG A 122 -14.79 -6.00 -2.48
C ARG A 122 -16.17 -6.31 -3.05
N ARG A 123 -16.38 -7.54 -3.56
CA ARG A 123 -17.61 -7.96 -4.24
C ARG A 123 -18.40 -9.02 -3.50
N LYS A 124 -17.89 -9.51 -2.37
CA LYS A 124 -18.49 -10.60 -1.58
C LYS A 124 -18.71 -11.89 -2.39
N LEU A 125 -17.83 -12.14 -3.34
CA LEU A 125 -17.82 -13.33 -4.18
C LEU A 125 -16.37 -13.81 -4.40
N ILE A 126 -16.22 -15.08 -4.76
CA ILE A 126 -14.93 -15.69 -5.01
C ILE A 126 -14.91 -16.19 -6.46
N PRO A 127 -14.38 -15.39 -7.39
CA PRO A 127 -14.25 -15.81 -8.78
C PRO A 127 -13.17 -16.89 -8.94
N LEU A 128 -13.22 -17.61 -10.06
CA LEU A 128 -12.26 -18.66 -10.35
C LEU A 128 -10.81 -18.17 -10.33
N PRO A 129 -10.45 -17.02 -10.92
CA PRO A 129 -9.08 -16.52 -10.87
C PRO A 129 -8.54 -16.29 -9.44
N GLU A 130 -9.38 -15.79 -8.52
CA GLU A 130 -8.99 -15.63 -7.11
C GLU A 130 -8.71 -17.00 -6.46
N ARG A 131 -9.55 -18.00 -6.68
CA ARG A 131 -9.31 -19.38 -6.20
C ARG A 131 -8.02 -19.96 -6.74
N GLU A 132 -7.77 -19.79 -8.03
CA GLU A 132 -6.55 -20.26 -8.70
C GLU A 132 -5.29 -19.58 -8.16
N LEU A 133 -5.35 -18.27 -7.86
CA LEU A 133 -4.26 -17.55 -7.23
C LEU A 133 -3.89 -18.16 -5.87
N PHE A 134 -4.89 -18.39 -5.00
CA PHE A 134 -4.65 -19.00 -3.68
C PHE A 134 -4.08 -20.43 -3.77
N LEU A 135 -4.46 -21.19 -4.79
CA LEU A 135 -3.92 -22.53 -5.05
C LEU A 135 -2.51 -22.49 -5.66
N ALA A 136 -2.20 -21.46 -6.44
CA ALA A 136 -0.92 -21.33 -7.13
C ALA A 136 0.20 -20.83 -6.22
N ALA A 137 -0.12 -20.02 -5.21
CA ALA A 137 0.86 -19.34 -4.37
C ALA A 137 1.60 -20.30 -3.41
N ASP A 138 2.90 -20.13 -3.27
CA ASP A 138 3.72 -20.73 -2.21
C ASP A 138 3.68 -19.90 -0.92
N GLY A 139 3.41 -18.60 -1.03
CA GLY A 139 3.27 -17.67 0.09
C GLY A 139 2.34 -16.52 -0.24
N LEU A 140 1.74 -15.91 0.79
CA LEU A 140 0.77 -14.84 0.65
C LEU A 140 1.14 -13.64 1.53
N ILE A 141 0.93 -12.43 1.00
CA ILE A 141 1.10 -11.18 1.73
C ILE A 141 -0.24 -10.46 1.72
N TYR A 142 -0.65 -9.95 2.86
CA TYR A 142 -1.91 -9.22 3.03
C TYR A 142 -1.66 -7.76 3.40
N VAL A 143 -2.57 -6.88 3.03
CA VAL A 143 -2.48 -5.43 3.31
C VAL A 143 -3.02 -5.03 4.69
N SER A 144 -3.80 -5.92 5.32
CA SER A 144 -4.32 -5.69 6.67
C SER A 144 -4.61 -7.01 7.39
N LEU A 145 -4.61 -6.98 8.73
CA LEU A 145 -4.89 -8.15 9.56
C LEU A 145 -6.33 -8.67 9.40
N PRO A 146 -7.38 -7.83 9.35
CA PRO A 146 -8.74 -8.31 9.14
C PRO A 146 -8.91 -9.05 7.80
N ILE A 147 -8.30 -8.54 6.73
CA ILE A 147 -8.34 -9.20 5.41
C ILE A 147 -7.58 -10.54 5.47
N GLN A 148 -6.41 -10.59 6.11
CA GLN A 148 -5.67 -11.84 6.32
C GLN A 148 -6.53 -12.89 7.03
N GLU A 149 -7.18 -12.52 8.14
CA GLU A 149 -8.02 -13.43 8.91
C GLU A 149 -9.18 -13.99 8.08
N ILE A 150 -9.92 -13.12 7.40
CA ILE A 150 -11.07 -13.50 6.57
C ILE A 150 -10.62 -14.40 5.41
N ALA A 151 -9.61 -13.97 4.66
CA ALA A 151 -9.12 -14.70 3.49
C ALA A 151 -8.54 -16.07 3.89
N ASN A 152 -7.72 -16.15 4.94
CA ASN A 152 -7.16 -17.40 5.43
C ASN A 152 -8.25 -18.41 5.81
N ARG A 153 -9.31 -17.95 6.46
CA ARG A 153 -10.44 -18.78 6.86
C ARG A 153 -11.24 -19.27 5.65
N ILE A 154 -11.59 -18.38 4.76
CA ILE A 154 -12.47 -18.69 3.62
C ILE A 154 -11.76 -19.57 2.58
N HIS A 155 -10.51 -19.23 2.24
CA HIS A 155 -9.70 -20.00 1.29
C HIS A 155 -8.97 -21.19 1.94
N GLN A 156 -9.13 -21.40 3.25
CA GLN A 156 -8.47 -22.49 4.00
C GLN A 156 -6.95 -22.52 3.77
N VAL A 157 -6.32 -21.34 3.87
CA VAL A 157 -4.90 -21.13 3.55
C VAL A 157 -4.01 -21.98 4.44
N ARG A 158 -3.08 -22.73 3.83
CA ARG A 158 -2.09 -23.57 4.51
C ARG A 158 -0.64 -23.19 4.21
N VAL A 159 -0.43 -22.30 3.26
CA VAL A 159 0.90 -21.79 2.92
C VAL A 159 1.34 -20.70 3.89
N PRO A 160 2.67 -20.48 4.05
CA PRO A 160 3.18 -19.34 4.81
C PRO A 160 2.54 -18.03 4.34
N ASN A 161 2.12 -17.22 5.28
CA ASN A 161 1.51 -15.93 4.96
C ASN A 161 1.83 -14.88 6.03
N THR A 162 1.84 -13.64 5.63
CA THR A 162 2.14 -12.51 6.51
C THR A 162 1.32 -11.28 6.12
N CYS A 163 1.16 -10.36 7.05
CA CYS A 163 0.61 -9.04 6.79
C CYS A 163 1.75 -8.04 6.72
N LEU A 164 1.72 -7.14 5.72
CA LEU A 164 2.62 -6.02 5.59
C LEU A 164 1.82 -4.78 5.20
N TYR A 165 1.81 -3.76 6.06
CA TYR A 165 1.13 -2.50 5.76
C TYR A 165 1.90 -1.71 4.70
N SER A 166 1.23 -0.73 4.08
CA SER A 166 1.81 0.07 2.98
C SER A 166 2.66 1.24 3.48
N TYR A 167 3.57 0.97 4.42
CA TYR A 167 4.50 1.97 4.92
C TYR A 167 5.23 2.70 3.79
N CYS A 168 5.54 3.98 4.00
CA CYS A 168 6.45 4.70 3.10
C CYS A 168 7.90 4.31 3.36
N ASN A 169 8.77 4.62 2.41
CA ASN A 169 10.20 4.46 2.60
C ASN A 169 10.75 5.55 3.52
N ASP A 170 11.78 5.22 4.29
CA ASP A 170 12.52 6.16 5.10
C ASP A 170 13.16 7.25 4.23
N GLY A 171 13.01 8.51 4.64
CA GLY A 171 13.56 9.65 3.91
C GLY A 171 12.84 10.01 2.61
N ILE A 172 11.63 9.48 2.36
CA ILE A 172 10.85 9.82 1.15
C ILE A 172 10.56 11.32 1.04
N VAL A 173 10.40 11.99 2.17
CA VAL A 173 10.20 13.43 2.26
C VAL A 173 10.79 13.98 3.56
N GLU A 174 11.39 15.14 3.49
CA GLU A 174 11.90 15.90 4.63
C GLU A 174 11.17 17.23 4.77
N TYR A 175 10.97 17.66 6.01
CA TYR A 175 10.43 18.97 6.35
C TYR A 175 11.10 19.50 7.62
N GLU A 176 11.09 20.82 7.79
CA GLU A 176 11.68 21.48 8.96
C GLU A 176 10.57 21.98 9.91
N ASP A 177 10.95 22.17 11.18
CA ASP A 177 10.01 22.67 12.20
C ASP A 177 9.45 24.05 11.88
N LYS A 178 10.20 24.88 11.20
CA LYS A 178 9.77 26.21 10.76
C LYS A 178 8.61 26.15 9.73
N ASP A 179 8.43 25.02 9.06
CA ASP A 179 7.36 24.85 8.05
C ASP A 179 6.02 24.63 8.72
N ILE A 180 5.99 24.05 9.93
CA ILE A 180 4.76 23.63 10.62
C ILE A 180 3.79 24.78 10.90
N PRO A 181 4.22 25.95 11.45
CA PRO A 181 3.34 27.07 11.73
C PRO A 181 2.67 27.67 10.49
N ASN A 182 3.28 27.47 9.32
CA ASN A 182 2.82 28.01 8.04
C ASN A 182 1.85 27.08 7.31
N ARG A 183 1.64 25.85 7.82
CA ARG A 183 0.73 24.88 7.22
C ARG A 183 -0.72 25.35 7.26
N LYS A 184 -1.39 25.24 6.14
CA LYS A 184 -2.79 25.62 5.96
C LYS A 184 -3.51 24.58 5.11
N ALA A 185 -4.82 24.69 5.08
CA ALA A 185 -5.70 23.91 4.24
C ALA A 185 -5.72 22.39 4.53
N LEU A 186 -6.70 21.75 3.95
CA LEU A 186 -6.88 20.30 3.94
C LEU A 186 -6.40 19.75 2.61
N ILE A 187 -5.78 18.56 2.64
CA ILE A 187 -5.39 17.84 1.45
C ILE A 187 -6.08 16.47 1.39
N TYR A 188 -6.63 16.14 0.24
CA TYR A 188 -7.06 14.80 -0.11
C TYR A 188 -6.17 14.31 -1.26
N GLU A 189 -5.66 13.10 -1.16
CA GLU A 189 -4.98 12.43 -2.26
C GLU A 189 -5.63 11.07 -2.53
N GLY A 190 -5.85 10.75 -3.81
CA GLY A 190 -6.43 9.49 -4.24
C GLY A 190 -7.51 9.60 -5.29
N GLY A 191 -8.20 8.49 -5.52
CA GLY A 191 -9.30 8.43 -6.48
C GLY A 191 -10.55 9.14 -5.97
N ALA A 192 -11.15 9.95 -6.84
CA ALA A 192 -12.45 10.57 -6.63
C ALA A 192 -13.24 10.44 -7.93
N ASN A 193 -14.47 9.98 -7.82
CA ASN A 193 -15.35 9.78 -8.97
C ASN A 193 -16.16 11.05 -9.25
N PRO A 194 -16.41 11.41 -10.53
CA PRO A 194 -17.46 12.37 -10.87
C PRO A 194 -18.82 11.85 -10.40
N PRO A 195 -19.72 12.72 -9.90
CA PRO A 195 -21.03 12.26 -9.39
C PRO A 195 -21.96 11.69 -10.46
N ASP A 196 -21.75 12.06 -11.71
CA ASP A 196 -22.51 11.63 -12.89
C ASP A 196 -21.91 10.42 -13.62
N ASP A 197 -20.74 9.95 -13.22
CA ASP A 197 -20.12 8.76 -13.77
C ASP A 197 -20.72 7.48 -13.13
N VAL A 198 -21.79 6.99 -13.74
CA VAL A 198 -22.55 5.82 -13.23
C VAL A 198 -21.67 4.57 -13.18
N GLU A 199 -20.80 4.37 -14.17
CA GLU A 199 -19.94 3.19 -14.25
C GLU A 199 -18.91 3.16 -13.11
N LEU A 200 -18.15 4.25 -12.94
CA LEU A 200 -17.18 4.36 -11.84
C LEU A 200 -17.85 4.29 -10.47
N ASN A 201 -19.02 4.90 -10.32
CA ASN A 201 -19.76 4.89 -9.05
C ASN A 201 -20.35 3.51 -8.72
N ASN A 202 -20.62 2.67 -9.71
CA ASN A 202 -20.99 1.28 -9.47
C ASN A 202 -19.80 0.38 -9.13
N VAL A 203 -18.63 0.63 -9.72
CA VAL A 203 -17.41 -0.17 -9.47
C VAL A 203 -16.71 0.25 -8.17
N PHE A 204 -16.64 1.56 -7.90
CA PHE A 204 -15.98 2.13 -6.73
C PHE A 204 -16.91 3.12 -6.01
N PRO A 205 -18.01 2.66 -5.39
CA PRO A 205 -19.03 3.53 -4.78
C PRO A 205 -18.43 4.39 -3.66
N TYR A 206 -17.46 3.87 -2.94
CA TYR A 206 -16.77 4.57 -1.85
C TYR A 206 -15.91 5.75 -2.30
N ARG A 207 -15.62 5.90 -3.61
CA ARG A 207 -14.93 7.05 -4.22
C ARG A 207 -15.87 8.15 -4.70
N SER A 208 -17.19 7.97 -4.54
CA SER A 208 -18.20 8.98 -4.83
C SER A 208 -18.27 10.00 -3.70
N ILE A 209 -17.24 10.84 -3.57
CA ILE A 209 -17.02 11.74 -2.43
C ILE A 209 -17.36 13.20 -2.71
N TYR A 210 -18.02 13.50 -3.81
CA TYR A 210 -18.38 14.87 -4.20
C TYR A 210 -19.13 15.63 -3.10
N HIS A 211 -20.17 15.01 -2.53
CA HIS A 211 -20.98 15.61 -1.46
C HIS A 211 -20.16 15.85 -0.18
N ILE A 212 -19.17 15.00 0.10
CA ILE A 212 -18.29 15.14 1.26
C ILE A 212 -17.37 16.35 1.07
N MET A 213 -16.71 16.46 -0.10
CA MET A 213 -15.82 17.59 -0.39
C MET A 213 -16.59 18.91 -0.43
N LYS A 214 -17.78 18.91 -1.05
CA LYS A 214 -18.67 20.06 -1.03
C LYS A 214 -18.97 20.50 0.39
N ARG A 215 -19.28 19.57 1.29
CA ARG A 215 -19.56 19.87 2.69
C ARG A 215 -18.38 20.47 3.43
N PHE A 216 -17.15 19.98 3.21
CA PHE A 216 -15.94 20.58 3.79
C PHE A 216 -15.73 22.02 3.34
N VAL A 217 -15.94 22.33 2.06
CA VAL A 217 -15.85 23.69 1.54
C VAL A 217 -16.94 24.58 2.15
N GLU A 218 -18.18 24.10 2.23
CA GLU A 218 -19.30 24.85 2.86
C GLU A 218 -19.06 25.15 4.34
N MET A 219 -18.31 24.30 5.04
CA MET A 219 -17.90 24.54 6.44
C MET A 219 -16.75 25.54 6.57
N GLY A 220 -16.27 26.14 5.47
CA GLY A 220 -15.24 27.18 5.44
C GLY A 220 -13.81 26.66 5.40
N ASN A 221 -13.60 25.38 5.04
CA ASN A 221 -12.26 24.84 4.84
C ASN A 221 -11.77 25.13 3.42
N GLU A 222 -10.48 25.44 3.28
CA GLU A 222 -9.77 25.39 2.00
C GLU A 222 -9.37 23.92 1.74
N VAL A 223 -9.88 23.34 0.65
CA VAL A 223 -9.71 21.91 0.31
C VAL A 223 -8.91 21.77 -0.97
N HIS A 224 -7.80 21.08 -0.90
CA HIS A 224 -6.96 20.71 -2.03
C HIS A 224 -7.07 19.23 -2.34
N MET A 225 -6.90 18.84 -3.61
CA MET A 225 -7.02 17.46 -4.04
C MET A 225 -5.94 17.10 -5.06
N PHE A 226 -5.15 16.06 -4.75
CA PHE A 226 -4.41 15.30 -5.75
C PHE A 226 -5.29 14.15 -6.24
N CYS A 227 -5.86 14.28 -7.43
CA CYS A 227 -6.77 13.30 -8.00
C CYS A 227 -6.23 12.80 -9.34
N GLY A 228 -6.10 11.48 -9.49
CA GLY A 228 -5.63 10.86 -10.72
C GLY A 228 -6.65 10.84 -11.87
N ASN A 229 -7.91 11.21 -11.60
CA ASN A 229 -8.98 11.18 -12.58
C ASN A 229 -9.28 12.59 -13.10
N PHE A 230 -8.81 12.90 -14.30
CA PHE A 230 -9.06 14.20 -14.93
C PHE A 230 -10.55 14.51 -15.17
N SER A 231 -11.39 13.50 -15.37
CA SER A 231 -12.82 13.71 -15.56
C SER A 231 -13.52 14.31 -14.33
N ALA A 232 -12.91 14.15 -13.14
CA ALA A 232 -13.44 14.71 -11.90
C ALA A 232 -13.05 16.19 -11.67
N PHE A 233 -12.06 16.72 -12.38
CA PHE A 233 -11.47 18.03 -12.10
C PHE A 233 -12.49 19.16 -12.12
N GLU A 234 -13.15 19.37 -13.24
CA GLU A 234 -14.11 20.47 -13.41
C GLU A 234 -15.20 20.43 -12.35
N THR A 235 -15.72 19.24 -12.08
CA THR A 235 -16.79 19.02 -11.11
C THR A 235 -16.38 19.41 -9.70
N TYR A 236 -15.19 18.98 -9.26
CA TYR A 236 -14.70 19.30 -7.91
C TYR A 236 -14.21 20.75 -7.81
N GLN A 237 -13.65 21.33 -8.87
CA GLN A 237 -13.32 22.76 -8.90
C GLN A 237 -14.58 23.62 -8.76
N HIS A 238 -15.69 23.22 -9.36
CA HIS A 238 -16.95 23.95 -9.31
C HIS A 238 -17.51 24.12 -7.89
N ILE A 239 -17.21 23.19 -6.99
CA ILE A 239 -17.60 23.30 -5.58
C ILE A 239 -16.56 24.00 -4.70
N GLY A 240 -15.48 24.51 -5.29
CA GLY A 240 -14.45 25.28 -4.61
C GLY A 240 -13.21 24.49 -4.16
N CYS A 241 -13.04 23.25 -4.58
CA CYS A 241 -11.78 22.52 -4.36
C CYS A 241 -10.67 23.00 -5.31
N ILE A 242 -9.44 22.97 -4.83
CA ILE A 242 -8.25 23.27 -5.62
C ILE A 242 -7.61 21.95 -6.06
N LEU A 243 -7.64 21.68 -7.37
CA LEU A 243 -7.20 20.40 -7.95
C LEU A 243 -5.78 20.48 -8.49
N TYR A 244 -5.00 19.44 -8.24
CA TYR A 244 -3.68 19.24 -8.81
C TYR A 244 -3.71 18.07 -9.81
N PRO A 245 -3.03 18.19 -10.94
CA PRO A 245 -2.97 17.12 -11.94
C PRO A 245 -2.25 15.90 -11.37
N PRO A 246 -2.42 14.72 -12.00
CA PRO A 246 -1.62 13.56 -11.68
C PRO A 246 -0.13 13.89 -11.70
N THR A 247 0.52 13.61 -10.59
CA THR A 247 1.91 13.99 -10.34
C THR A 247 2.68 12.75 -9.92
N HIS A 248 3.96 12.67 -10.24
CA HIS A 248 4.83 11.61 -9.74
C HIS A 248 4.76 11.54 -8.23
N TYR A 249 4.74 10.32 -7.71
CA TYR A 249 4.57 10.05 -6.29
C TYR A 249 5.54 10.84 -5.40
N ASP A 250 6.83 10.88 -5.74
CA ASP A 250 7.83 11.59 -4.94
C ASP A 250 7.60 13.11 -4.93
N GLU A 251 7.15 13.68 -6.03
CA GLU A 251 6.82 15.11 -6.11
C GLU A 251 5.52 15.42 -5.35
N MET A 252 4.54 14.53 -5.41
CA MET A 252 3.34 14.63 -4.58
C MET A 252 3.72 14.63 -3.10
N MET A 253 4.56 13.70 -2.66
CA MET A 253 5.01 13.61 -1.26
C MET A 253 5.69 14.89 -0.79
N LYS A 254 6.57 15.49 -1.60
CA LYS A 254 7.20 16.80 -1.31
C LYS A 254 6.17 17.92 -1.20
N SER A 255 5.08 17.83 -1.95
CA SER A 255 4.01 18.84 -1.93
C SER A 255 3.11 18.73 -0.71
N LEU A 256 2.99 17.54 -0.09
CA LEU A 256 2.11 17.32 1.07
C LEU A 256 2.53 18.11 2.31
N ILE A 257 3.82 18.38 2.50
CA ILE A 257 4.36 19.01 3.73
C ILE A 257 3.78 20.40 4.05
N LYS A 258 3.22 21.09 3.07
CA LYS A 258 2.64 22.44 3.21
C LYS A 258 1.21 22.46 3.74
N PHE A 259 0.53 21.30 3.78
CA PHE A 259 -0.85 21.20 4.25
C PHE A 259 -0.92 20.97 5.75
N LYS A 260 -2.04 21.38 6.36
CA LYS A 260 -2.24 21.28 7.80
C LYS A 260 -2.78 19.91 8.20
N TYR A 261 -3.76 19.39 7.46
CA TYR A 261 -4.39 18.11 7.72
C TYR A 261 -4.58 17.30 6.43
N GLY A 262 -4.43 15.98 6.53
CA GLY A 262 -4.73 15.03 5.46
C GLY A 262 -6.09 14.37 5.63
N LEU A 263 -6.96 14.45 4.63
CA LEU A 263 -8.29 13.87 4.65
C LEU A 263 -8.25 12.38 4.28
N ILE A 264 -8.82 11.54 5.14
CA ILE A 264 -9.09 10.13 4.88
C ILE A 264 -10.59 9.90 5.04
N VAL A 265 -11.32 10.14 3.96
CA VAL A 265 -12.77 10.07 3.92
C VAL A 265 -13.23 9.28 2.71
N PHE A 266 -14.34 8.57 2.86
CA PHE A 266 -14.95 7.74 1.83
C PHE A 266 -16.47 7.90 1.87
N ASN A 267 -17.15 7.61 0.78
CA ASN A 267 -18.60 7.50 0.76
C ASN A 267 -19.02 6.16 1.39
N ASN A 268 -18.97 6.08 2.72
CA ASN A 268 -19.17 4.86 3.50
C ASN A 268 -19.82 5.14 4.87
N GLU A 269 -20.72 6.12 4.93
CA GLU A 269 -21.42 6.51 6.17
C GLU A 269 -22.14 5.34 6.85
N ASN A 270 -22.70 4.44 6.04
CA ASN A 270 -23.40 3.25 6.55
C ASN A 270 -22.49 2.06 6.85
N HIS A 271 -21.17 2.21 6.69
CA HIS A 271 -20.17 1.16 6.91
C HIS A 271 -20.42 -0.14 6.12
N THR A 272 -20.97 -0.04 4.92
CA THR A 272 -21.29 -1.19 4.04
C THR A 272 -20.15 -1.63 3.14
N GLU A 273 -19.12 -0.77 2.97
CA GLU A 273 -18.00 -0.99 2.08
C GLU A 273 -16.85 -1.72 2.83
N ASP A 274 -16.87 -3.07 2.78
CA ASP A 274 -15.89 -3.88 3.50
C ASP A 274 -14.45 -3.59 3.05
N GLN A 275 -14.22 -3.27 1.77
CA GLN A 275 -12.91 -2.86 1.27
C GLN A 275 -12.35 -1.66 2.05
N VAL A 276 -13.17 -0.69 2.35
CA VAL A 276 -12.79 0.52 3.11
C VAL A 276 -12.67 0.22 4.61
N ASN A 277 -13.59 -0.57 5.14
CA ASN A 277 -13.65 -0.85 6.58
C ASN A 277 -12.51 -1.75 7.06
N LEU A 278 -12.00 -2.66 6.20
CA LEU A 278 -11.05 -3.68 6.57
C LEU A 278 -9.61 -3.38 6.13
N THR A 279 -9.41 -2.33 5.32
CA THR A 279 -8.10 -1.98 4.77
C THR A 279 -7.48 -0.78 5.48
N LEU A 280 -6.14 -0.77 5.60
CA LEU A 280 -5.39 0.44 5.92
C LEU A 280 -5.04 1.18 4.62
N THR A 281 -5.43 2.45 4.53
CA THR A 281 -5.20 3.24 3.32
C THR A 281 -3.76 3.69 3.17
N ASN A 282 -3.26 3.78 1.93
CA ASN A 282 -1.93 4.31 1.64
C ASN A 282 -1.75 5.74 2.17
N LYS A 283 -2.77 6.60 1.96
CA LYS A 283 -2.72 8.03 2.35
C LYS A 283 -2.38 8.27 3.81
N MET A 284 -2.81 7.38 4.71
CA MET A 284 -2.48 7.50 6.13
C MET A 284 -0.96 7.45 6.35
N HIS A 285 -0.25 6.52 5.68
CA HIS A 285 1.21 6.42 5.77
C HIS A 285 1.91 7.58 5.06
N GLU A 286 1.31 8.10 4.00
CA GLU A 286 1.82 9.24 3.25
C GLU A 286 1.69 10.53 4.06
N TYR A 287 0.54 10.77 4.70
CA TYR A 287 0.36 11.90 5.61
C TYR A 287 1.28 11.80 6.83
N LEU A 288 1.45 10.60 7.40
CA LEU A 288 2.41 10.37 8.48
C LEU A 288 3.83 10.79 8.06
N GLN A 289 4.30 10.37 6.89
CA GLN A 289 5.64 10.74 6.40
C GLN A 289 5.78 12.22 6.08
N ALA A 290 4.73 12.87 5.58
CA ALA A 290 4.70 14.31 5.36
C ALA A 290 4.57 15.12 6.67
N GLY A 291 4.40 14.46 7.81
CA GLY A 291 4.31 15.12 9.11
C GLY A 291 2.98 15.83 9.33
N ILE A 292 1.89 15.41 8.67
CA ILE A 292 0.58 16.03 8.78
C ILE A 292 -0.43 15.09 9.45
N PRO A 293 -1.19 15.59 10.46
CA PRO A 293 -2.23 14.81 11.10
C PRO A 293 -3.33 14.38 10.14
N SER A 294 -3.75 13.12 10.23
CA SER A 294 -4.89 12.59 9.48
C SER A 294 -6.21 13.01 10.09
N LEU A 295 -7.21 13.33 9.26
CA LEU A 295 -8.62 13.44 9.63
C LEU A 295 -9.35 12.25 9.03
N ALA A 296 -9.69 11.25 9.83
CA ALA A 296 -10.24 9.99 9.36
C ALA A 296 -11.71 9.83 9.76
N CYS A 297 -12.55 9.47 8.78
CA CYS A 297 -13.97 9.25 8.97
C CYS A 297 -14.48 8.18 8.00
N TRP A 298 -15.31 7.25 8.50
CA TRP A 298 -15.97 6.17 7.75
C TRP A 298 -15.03 5.14 7.13
N CYS A 299 -13.91 4.86 7.82
CA CYS A 299 -12.88 3.90 7.42
C CYS A 299 -12.30 3.20 8.67
N GLN A 300 -13.03 2.22 9.19
CA GLN A 300 -12.87 1.66 10.55
C GLN A 300 -11.43 1.23 10.91
N GLU A 301 -10.75 0.43 10.09
CA GLU A 301 -9.38 -0.01 10.41
C GLU A 301 -8.39 1.15 10.38
N THR A 302 -8.54 2.08 9.45
CA THR A 302 -7.72 3.29 9.40
C THR A 302 -7.96 4.18 10.62
N GLU A 303 -9.22 4.36 11.05
CA GLU A 303 -9.54 5.11 12.26
C GLU A 303 -8.91 4.49 13.51
N LYS A 304 -9.04 3.16 13.69
CA LYS A 304 -8.37 2.44 14.79
C LYS A 304 -6.85 2.64 14.77
N TYR A 305 -6.23 2.61 13.60
CA TYR A 305 -4.80 2.81 13.44
C TYR A 305 -4.38 4.24 13.80
N VAL A 306 -5.10 5.24 13.30
CA VAL A 306 -4.87 6.67 13.63
C VAL A 306 -4.94 6.91 15.13
N GLN A 307 -5.95 6.33 15.81
CA GLN A 307 -6.11 6.42 17.28
C GLN A 307 -4.98 5.69 18.01
N LYS A 308 -4.68 4.46 17.61
CA LYS A 308 -3.63 3.62 18.22
C LYS A 308 -2.27 4.31 18.25
N HIS A 309 -1.95 5.03 17.19
CA HIS A 309 -0.68 5.72 17.04
C HIS A 309 -0.71 7.20 17.42
N ASN A 310 -1.87 7.77 17.74
CA ASN A 310 -2.08 9.19 17.99
C ASN A 310 -1.46 10.08 16.88
N ILE A 311 -1.81 9.79 15.61
CA ILE A 311 -1.27 10.45 14.41
C ILE A 311 -2.32 11.27 13.66
N GLY A 312 -3.42 11.59 14.31
CA GLY A 312 -4.52 12.34 13.73
C GLY A 312 -5.76 12.32 14.60
N PHE A 313 -6.88 12.63 13.99
CA PHE A 313 -8.19 12.73 14.62
C PHE A 313 -9.20 11.86 13.88
N THR A 314 -10.11 11.25 14.62
CA THR A 314 -11.18 10.41 14.07
C THR A 314 -12.55 10.98 14.43
N PHE A 315 -13.52 10.78 13.57
CA PHE A 315 -14.86 11.36 13.68
C PHE A 315 -15.91 10.31 13.33
N ASN A 316 -17.07 10.38 13.97
CA ASN A 316 -18.21 9.54 13.61
C ASN A 316 -18.95 10.09 12.39
N HIS A 317 -18.88 11.40 12.18
CA HIS A 317 -19.52 12.06 11.04
C HIS A 317 -18.68 13.24 10.55
N ILE A 318 -18.67 13.48 9.23
CA ILE A 318 -17.89 14.56 8.60
C ILE A 318 -18.24 15.95 9.15
N ASN A 319 -19.48 16.18 9.59
CA ASN A 319 -19.89 17.45 10.17
C ASN A 319 -19.17 17.79 11.49
N GLU A 320 -18.65 16.79 12.22
CA GLU A 320 -17.89 16.99 13.45
C GLU A 320 -16.51 17.61 13.20
N ILE A 321 -15.96 17.48 11.99
CA ILE A 321 -14.67 18.05 11.62
C ILE A 321 -14.75 19.59 11.59
N GLY A 322 -15.89 20.15 11.15
CA GLY A 322 -16.12 21.59 11.09
C GLY A 322 -15.07 22.32 10.24
N ASN A 323 -14.66 23.49 10.70
CA ASN A 323 -13.61 24.29 10.06
C ASN A 323 -12.21 24.02 10.62
N THR A 324 -11.98 22.93 11.30
CA THR A 324 -10.73 22.42 11.90
C THR A 324 -10.08 23.33 12.97
N LYS A 325 -10.49 24.57 13.17
CA LYS A 325 -9.92 25.45 14.22
C LYS A 325 -10.04 24.85 15.63
N GLN A 326 -11.09 24.08 15.88
CA GLN A 326 -11.31 23.38 17.13
C GLN A 326 -10.24 22.31 17.44
N LEU A 327 -9.45 21.91 16.45
CA LEU A 327 -8.37 20.93 16.61
C LEU A 327 -7.02 21.58 16.93
N ASP A 328 -6.91 22.91 16.86
CA ASP A 328 -5.64 23.62 16.98
C ASP A 328 -4.98 23.42 18.34
N ASP A 329 -5.75 23.28 19.41
CA ASP A 329 -5.21 23.03 20.76
C ASP A 329 -4.41 21.73 20.88
N LYS A 330 -4.79 20.70 20.11
CA LYS A 330 -4.15 19.38 20.11
C LYS A 330 -3.20 19.19 18.92
N TYR A 331 -3.17 20.10 17.96
CA TYR A 331 -2.41 19.98 16.74
C TYR A 331 -0.92 19.75 16.98
N ASN A 332 -0.32 20.58 17.83
CA ASN A 332 1.10 20.51 18.13
C ASN A 332 1.49 19.19 18.82
N GLU A 333 0.67 18.70 19.72
CA GLU A 333 0.90 17.39 20.38
C GLU A 333 0.94 16.27 19.36
N VAL A 334 -0.06 16.21 18.47
CA VAL A 334 -0.14 15.19 17.42
C VAL A 334 1.04 15.29 16.45
N VAL A 335 1.42 16.49 16.03
CA VAL A 335 2.58 16.71 15.15
C VAL A 335 3.88 16.25 15.80
N GLN A 336 4.09 16.52 17.10
CA GLN A 336 5.29 16.03 17.82
C GLN A 336 5.31 14.50 17.87
N ASN A 337 4.17 13.87 18.10
CA ASN A 337 4.09 12.42 18.10
C ASN A 337 4.34 11.83 16.68
N ILE A 338 3.83 12.46 15.63
CA ILE A 338 4.11 12.09 14.23
C ILE A 338 5.60 12.09 13.94
N ARG A 339 6.37 13.06 14.45
CA ARG A 339 7.84 13.11 14.27
C ARG A 339 8.54 11.85 14.75
N ILE A 340 8.08 11.29 15.85
CA ILE A 340 8.61 10.04 16.39
C ILE A 340 8.15 8.88 15.50
N LYS A 341 6.85 8.78 15.28
CA LYS A 341 6.23 7.67 14.58
C LYS A 341 6.66 7.55 13.11
N ARG A 342 6.89 8.65 12.40
CA ARG A 342 7.35 8.62 11.01
C ARG A 342 8.72 7.96 10.82
N LYS A 343 9.57 7.96 11.84
CA LYS A 343 10.89 7.29 11.82
C LYS A 343 10.79 5.80 12.14
N GLU A 344 9.80 5.42 12.94
CA GLU A 344 9.55 4.03 13.32
C GLU A 344 8.76 3.28 12.23
N LEU A 345 7.72 3.93 11.67
CA LEU A 345 6.76 3.33 10.76
C LEU A 345 7.18 3.53 9.30
N VAL A 346 8.32 2.93 8.94
CA VAL A 346 8.88 2.94 7.58
C VAL A 346 9.02 1.52 7.03
N MET A 347 8.94 1.37 5.71
CA MET A 347 9.00 0.07 5.04
C MET A 347 10.25 -0.73 5.43
N GLU A 348 11.37 -0.06 5.57
CA GLU A 348 12.67 -0.65 5.92
C GLU A 348 12.66 -1.39 7.26
N ASN A 349 11.86 -0.95 8.22
CA ASN A 349 11.73 -1.62 9.52
C ASN A 349 10.85 -2.88 9.47
N PHE A 350 10.01 -3.02 8.44
CA PHE A 350 9.04 -4.12 8.35
C PHE A 350 9.29 -5.09 7.22
N ILE A 351 10.11 -4.73 6.23
CA ILE A 351 10.37 -5.58 5.05
C ILE A 351 10.98 -6.95 5.43
N VAL A 352 11.65 -7.04 6.59
CA VAL A 352 12.20 -8.30 7.13
C VAL A 352 11.13 -9.39 7.28
N ARG A 353 9.86 -9.02 7.42
CA ARG A 353 8.74 -9.98 7.42
C ARG A 353 8.68 -10.76 6.12
N LEU A 354 8.89 -10.07 4.99
CA LEU A 354 8.96 -10.71 3.67
C LEU A 354 10.26 -11.49 3.51
N GLU A 355 11.38 -10.92 3.95
CA GLU A 355 12.69 -11.57 3.85
C GLU A 355 12.68 -12.92 4.58
N ASN A 356 12.13 -12.97 5.80
CA ASN A 356 12.04 -14.20 6.59
C ASN A 356 11.05 -15.19 5.97
N MET A 357 9.91 -14.72 5.43
CA MET A 357 9.01 -15.60 4.70
C MET A 357 9.70 -16.17 3.44
N TYR A 358 10.46 -15.39 2.70
CA TYR A 358 11.22 -15.85 1.52
C TYR A 358 12.29 -16.86 1.90
N ALA A 359 13.04 -16.59 2.98
CA ALA A 359 14.02 -17.52 3.51
C ALA A 359 13.37 -18.87 3.87
N LYS A 360 12.28 -18.83 4.61
CA LYS A 360 11.51 -20.03 5.00
C LYS A 360 11.02 -20.83 3.79
N LEU A 361 10.46 -20.17 2.78
CA LEU A 361 9.97 -20.81 1.56
C LEU A 361 11.08 -21.51 0.77
N LEU A 362 12.30 -20.99 0.82
CA LEU A 362 13.47 -21.52 0.12
C LEU A 362 14.32 -22.45 0.99
N GLY A 363 13.93 -22.70 2.25
CA GLY A 363 14.71 -23.52 3.19
C GLY A 363 16.04 -22.88 3.61
N LEU A 364 16.10 -21.53 3.60
CA LEU A 364 17.26 -20.75 4.00
C LEU A 364 17.13 -20.29 5.44
N GLU A 365 18.26 -19.83 6.01
CA GLU A 365 18.28 -19.26 7.37
C GLU A 365 17.54 -17.92 7.42
N GLU A 366 16.61 -17.79 8.36
CA GLU A 366 15.90 -16.53 8.61
C GLU A 366 16.82 -15.50 9.29
N LYS A 367 16.51 -14.24 9.12
CA LYS A 367 17.24 -13.12 9.76
C LYS A 367 16.79 -12.98 11.22
N GLY A 368 17.75 -12.77 12.11
CA GLY A 368 17.46 -12.31 13.45
C GLY A 368 16.90 -10.88 13.44
N ILE A 369 15.81 -10.65 14.16
CA ILE A 369 15.21 -9.33 14.28
C ILE A 369 15.70 -8.68 15.57
N PRO A 370 16.27 -7.46 15.54
CA PRO A 370 16.66 -6.73 16.77
C PRO A 370 15.47 -6.50 17.70
N ASP A 371 15.70 -6.51 19.02
CA ASP A 371 14.62 -6.48 20.00
C ASP A 371 13.72 -5.22 19.87
N ASN A 372 14.30 -4.06 19.58
CA ASN A 372 13.52 -2.85 19.37
C ASN A 372 12.60 -2.96 18.12
N ILE A 373 13.07 -3.56 17.05
CA ILE A 373 12.27 -3.83 15.83
C ILE A 373 11.23 -4.90 16.11
N LYS A 374 11.60 -5.94 16.86
CA LYS A 374 10.66 -6.98 17.27
C LYS A 374 9.50 -6.43 18.09
N GLN A 375 9.79 -5.54 19.05
CA GLN A 375 8.75 -4.86 19.83
C GLN A 375 7.83 -4.01 18.92
N LEU A 376 8.40 -3.34 17.93
CA LEU A 376 7.62 -2.57 16.96
C LEU A 376 6.70 -3.48 16.14
N HIS A 377 7.19 -4.64 15.68
CA HIS A 377 6.36 -5.63 14.98
C HIS A 377 5.26 -6.19 15.88
N GLN A 378 5.56 -6.47 17.15
CA GLN A 378 4.56 -6.92 18.13
C GLN A 378 3.47 -5.89 18.34
N PHE A 379 3.85 -4.62 18.41
CA PHE A 379 2.91 -3.52 18.52
C PHE A 379 2.02 -3.40 17.28
N GLU A 380 2.61 -3.49 16.08
CA GLU A 380 1.87 -3.34 14.82
C GLU A 380 0.93 -4.52 14.53
N TYR A 381 1.44 -5.75 14.65
CA TYR A 381 0.78 -6.96 14.15
C TYR A 381 0.33 -7.94 15.24
N GLY A 382 0.70 -7.69 16.49
CA GLY A 382 0.46 -8.63 17.59
C GLY A 382 1.51 -9.76 17.66
N VAL A 383 1.61 -10.38 18.82
CA VAL A 383 2.63 -11.42 19.13
C VAL A 383 2.52 -12.65 18.22
N ALA A 384 1.31 -13.04 17.84
CA ALA A 384 1.07 -14.23 17.03
C ALA A 384 1.56 -14.12 15.56
N GLN A 385 1.98 -12.93 15.13
CA GLN A 385 2.38 -12.62 13.76
C GLN A 385 3.90 -12.49 13.56
N ILE A 386 4.69 -12.83 14.61
CA ILE A 386 6.16 -12.65 14.59
C ILE A 386 6.86 -13.96 14.32
#